data_6849e1284c015f2374f26016db8196c5
#
_entry.id   6849e1284c015f2374f26016db8196c5
#
_cell.length_a   1.000
_cell.length_b   1.000
_cell.length_c   1.000
_cell.angle_alpha   90.00
_cell.angle_beta   90.00
_cell.angle_gamma   90.00
#
_symmetry.space_group_name_H-M   'P 1'
#
loop_
_entity.id
_entity.type
_entity.pdbx_description
1 polymer ?
#
loop_
_entity_poly.entity_id
_entity_poly.type
_entity_poly.pdbx_seq_one_letter_code
_entity_poly.pdbx_strand_id
1 'polypeptide(L)'
;MQEPNVNQHPMSYTDMLRETQQEEFPLLSEVTPPFMGNPLALMNAITDEEGTVVPCPLPDSMTQCLPQMMSEPLSLYDDADIRTMLLMAMMPTIGSAMSHVRVRHGQRLYSLGMLNICVGPSASGKGCVGDVASLVDGINKIICEESAQAMADHRKRHKRYTRRNNQLNFAAKGDIEHLVDVNDIAEEVDEPQAPLRRMHKLPAKTTAANLYRLIYANGDNISYLHIPELAELSAANRGSFGDFMYILLAAQNEEQLHTGRKTDDEDYLIEHTRLAMAATGTISSVREFIPNLEDGLSTRFLYHNLPAKSTVRGEMDEATAEAFRDVYGHHRGVLTEIWKELRQFEGKEEDELPRLIISDEQRLYIDEYYRQLVSFISLTLPDRDLRAPILRSRLNLYRMLMIIAVLRRYEEQGCVEGMFAEQHFSVSEADLKWGLAYIFYCMVQTSTIYDRLRREEKEEPKRTCISPLAFVQLLPLQFATAVAVKQGEEMGIKERAVRHHLRTLCVKGYIERLRQGVYRKVTRRINGKIRQAA
;
A
#
# COMPACT_ATOMS: atom_id res chain seq x y z
N MET A 1 -4.84 0.39 -57.30
CA MET A 1 -4.84 1.06 -56.00
C MET A 1 -6.28 1.23 -55.59
N GLN A 2 -6.80 0.37 -54.72
CA GLN A 2 -8.13 0.48 -54.15
C GLN A 2 -7.99 1.26 -52.84
N GLU A 3 -8.76 2.32 -52.69
CA GLU A 3 -8.84 3.13 -51.47
C GLU A 3 -9.42 2.28 -50.33
N PRO A 4 -8.91 2.45 -49.07
CA PRO A 4 -9.47 1.73 -47.94
C PRO A 4 -10.84 2.31 -47.56
N ASN A 5 -11.81 1.44 -47.43
CA ASN A 5 -13.21 1.72 -47.10
C ASN A 5 -13.31 2.22 -45.64
N VAL A 6 -13.48 3.53 -45.43
CA VAL A 6 -13.56 4.23 -44.13
C VAL A 6 -15.03 4.30 -43.67
N ASN A 7 -15.72 3.18 -43.53
CA ASN A 7 -17.02 3.11 -42.89
C ASN A 7 -17.18 1.83 -42.07
N GLN A 8 -16.30 1.64 -41.09
CA GLN A 8 -16.61 0.75 -39.98
C GLN A 8 -17.09 1.63 -38.81
N HIS A 9 -18.40 1.62 -38.57
CA HIS A 9 -18.96 2.10 -37.31
C HIS A 9 -18.27 1.33 -36.19
N PRO A 10 -17.83 1.99 -35.09
CA PRO A 10 -17.29 1.26 -33.95
C PRO A 10 -18.36 0.29 -33.47
N MET A 11 -17.98 -0.99 -33.35
CA MET A 11 -18.86 -2.03 -32.82
C MET A 11 -19.41 -1.59 -31.45
N SER A 12 -20.70 -1.87 -31.23
CA SER A 12 -21.27 -1.59 -29.92
C SER A 12 -20.64 -2.49 -28.87
N TYR A 13 -20.57 -2.02 -27.61
CA TYR A 13 -20.12 -2.82 -26.48
C TYR A 13 -20.78 -4.20 -26.40
N THR A 14 -22.07 -4.27 -26.74
CA THR A 14 -22.86 -5.50 -26.78
C THR A 14 -22.41 -6.45 -27.89
N ASP A 15 -21.97 -5.93 -29.03
CA ASP A 15 -21.47 -6.75 -30.14
C ASP A 15 -20.06 -7.27 -29.86
N MET A 16 -19.21 -6.46 -29.21
CA MET A 16 -17.89 -6.91 -28.71
C MET A 16 -18.05 -8.03 -27.68
N LEU A 17 -19.02 -7.92 -26.77
CA LEU A 17 -19.29 -8.97 -25.78
C LEU A 17 -19.77 -10.27 -26.44
N ARG A 18 -20.56 -10.17 -27.55
CA ARG A 18 -21.01 -11.35 -28.30
C ARG A 18 -19.88 -12.02 -29.06
N GLU A 19 -18.97 -11.26 -29.66
CA GLU A 19 -17.77 -11.84 -30.30
C GLU A 19 -16.84 -12.49 -29.30
N THR A 20 -16.62 -11.87 -28.11
CA THR A 20 -15.80 -12.44 -27.05
C THR A 20 -16.46 -13.69 -26.42
N GLN A 21 -17.79 -13.81 -26.45
CA GLN A 21 -18.51 -15.02 -26.04
C GLN A 21 -18.32 -16.21 -26.98
N GLN A 22 -17.93 -15.96 -28.25
CA GLN A 22 -17.65 -17.02 -29.23
C GLN A 22 -16.22 -17.55 -29.19
N GLU A 23 -15.26 -16.77 -28.66
CA GLU A 23 -13.95 -17.28 -28.28
C GLU A 23 -14.07 -17.89 -26.87
N GLU A 24 -14.59 -19.11 -26.77
CA GLU A 24 -14.54 -19.89 -25.54
C GLU A 24 -13.11 -19.89 -25.03
N PHE A 25 -12.92 -19.46 -23.78
CA PHE A 25 -11.70 -19.74 -23.03
C PHE A 25 -11.59 -21.25 -22.91
N PRO A 26 -10.83 -21.93 -23.72
CA PRO A 26 -10.95 -23.39 -23.88
C PRO A 26 -10.64 -24.23 -22.66
N LEU A 27 -10.23 -23.57 -21.55
CA LEU A 27 -9.81 -24.23 -20.31
C LEU A 27 -10.71 -23.88 -19.10
N LEU A 28 -11.79 -23.12 -19.28
CA LEU A 28 -12.61 -22.64 -18.18
C LEU A 28 -13.98 -23.33 -18.06
N SER A 29 -14.31 -24.33 -18.90
CA SER A 29 -15.65 -24.87 -19.03
C SER A 29 -16.00 -26.07 -18.13
N GLU A 30 -15.07 -26.64 -17.39
CA GLU A 30 -15.34 -27.82 -16.56
C GLU A 30 -15.14 -27.58 -15.05
N VAL A 31 -16.24 -27.63 -14.31
CA VAL A 31 -16.34 -27.89 -12.86
C VAL A 31 -15.90 -26.78 -11.92
N THR A 32 -16.51 -25.59 -12.03
CA THR A 32 -16.39 -24.57 -10.97
C THR A 32 -17.70 -23.81 -10.77
N PRO A 33 -17.99 -23.27 -9.59
CA PRO A 33 -19.14 -22.36 -9.40
C PRO A 33 -19.15 -21.28 -10.48
N PRO A 34 -20.33 -20.82 -10.93
CA PRO A 34 -20.47 -20.03 -12.16
C PRO A 34 -19.62 -18.75 -12.27
N PHE A 35 -18.95 -18.35 -11.20
CA PHE A 35 -18.07 -17.18 -11.17
C PHE A 35 -16.57 -17.54 -11.14
N MET A 36 -16.22 -18.74 -10.70
CA MET A 36 -14.82 -19.12 -10.63
C MET A 36 -14.33 -19.60 -11.98
N GLY A 37 -13.52 -18.79 -12.62
CA GLY A 37 -12.88 -19.14 -13.89
C GLY A 37 -13.50 -18.56 -15.14
N ASN A 38 -14.63 -17.84 -15.06
CA ASN A 38 -15.18 -17.13 -16.20
C ASN A 38 -15.13 -15.59 -16.00
N PRO A 39 -14.14 -14.88 -16.59
CA PRO A 39 -14.03 -13.43 -16.48
C PRO A 39 -15.29 -12.68 -16.96
N LEU A 40 -15.96 -13.19 -17.98
CA LEU A 40 -17.20 -12.57 -18.50
C LEU A 40 -18.36 -12.67 -17.52
N ALA A 41 -18.52 -13.82 -16.85
CA ALA A 41 -19.57 -13.95 -15.84
C ALA A 41 -19.32 -13.00 -14.66
N LEU A 42 -18.06 -12.83 -14.25
CA LEU A 42 -17.69 -11.87 -13.21
C LEU A 42 -17.91 -10.43 -13.69
N MET A 43 -17.54 -10.09 -14.93
CA MET A 43 -17.82 -8.75 -15.52
C MET A 43 -19.31 -8.44 -15.54
N ASN A 44 -20.14 -9.37 -15.99
CA ASN A 44 -21.60 -9.18 -16.02
C ASN A 44 -22.20 -8.99 -14.62
N ALA A 45 -21.55 -9.56 -13.58
CA ALA A 45 -21.97 -9.37 -12.19
C ALA A 45 -21.58 -8.01 -11.61
N ILE A 46 -20.59 -7.33 -12.20
CA ILE A 46 -20.02 -6.08 -11.67
C ILE A 46 -20.28 -4.87 -12.60
N THR A 47 -21.04 -5.04 -13.68
CA THR A 47 -21.47 -3.94 -14.55
C THR A 47 -22.98 -3.72 -14.42
N ASP A 48 -23.40 -2.46 -14.48
CA ASP A 48 -24.82 -2.10 -14.57
C ASP A 48 -25.40 -2.35 -15.98
N GLU A 49 -26.69 -2.05 -16.15
CA GLU A 49 -27.39 -2.22 -17.44
C GLU A 49 -26.78 -1.35 -18.57
N GLU A 50 -26.06 -0.29 -18.22
CA GLU A 50 -25.37 0.60 -19.15
C GLU A 50 -23.93 0.13 -19.46
N GLY A 51 -23.49 -1.00 -18.88
CA GLY A 51 -22.13 -1.53 -19.03
C GLY A 51 -21.08 -0.75 -18.22
N THR A 52 -21.52 0.10 -17.29
CA THR A 52 -20.61 0.81 -16.37
C THR A 52 -20.19 -0.10 -15.23
N VAL A 53 -18.89 -0.18 -14.97
CA VAL A 53 -18.38 -0.94 -13.83
C VAL A 53 -18.77 -0.23 -12.51
N VAL A 54 -19.52 -0.95 -11.69
CA VAL A 54 -19.93 -0.46 -10.36
C VAL A 54 -19.13 -1.18 -9.29
N PRO A 55 -18.81 -0.50 -8.17
CA PRO A 55 -18.25 -1.17 -7.00
C PRO A 55 -19.22 -2.26 -6.54
N CYS A 56 -18.74 -3.49 -6.50
CA CYS A 56 -19.51 -4.61 -6.01
C CYS A 56 -18.64 -5.51 -5.14
N PRO A 57 -19.22 -6.24 -4.16
CA PRO A 57 -18.50 -7.23 -3.39
C PRO A 57 -18.17 -8.47 -4.23
N LEU A 58 -17.20 -9.26 -3.75
CA LEU A 58 -17.00 -10.60 -4.27
C LEU A 58 -18.22 -11.48 -3.97
N PRO A 59 -18.57 -12.38 -4.89
CA PRO A 59 -19.59 -13.40 -4.62
C PRO A 59 -19.26 -14.23 -3.39
N ASP A 60 -20.28 -14.60 -2.60
CA ASP A 60 -20.11 -15.40 -1.38
C ASP A 60 -19.42 -16.74 -1.64
N SER A 61 -19.65 -17.35 -2.79
CA SER A 61 -18.96 -18.56 -3.21
C SER A 61 -17.43 -18.41 -3.26
N MET A 62 -16.92 -17.22 -3.54
CA MET A 62 -15.48 -16.95 -3.54
C MET A 62 -14.90 -16.74 -2.13
N THR A 63 -15.70 -16.33 -1.17
CA THR A 63 -15.24 -16.16 0.23
C THR A 63 -15.36 -17.43 1.05
N GLN A 64 -16.37 -18.26 0.75
CA GLN A 64 -16.64 -19.51 1.48
C GLN A 64 -15.68 -20.67 1.14
N CYS A 65 -15.07 -20.68 -0.04
CA CYS A 65 -14.12 -21.71 -0.43
C CYS A 65 -12.68 -21.47 0.04
N LEU A 66 -12.43 -20.40 0.77
CA LEU A 66 -11.12 -20.04 1.32
C LEU A 66 -10.76 -20.92 2.53
N PRO A 67 -9.48 -21.01 2.89
CA PRO A 67 -9.06 -21.62 4.15
C PRO A 67 -9.76 -21.01 5.37
N GLN A 68 -10.00 -21.80 6.42
CA GLN A 68 -10.73 -21.42 7.62
C GLN A 68 -10.18 -20.14 8.26
N MET A 69 -8.86 -19.99 8.31
CA MET A 69 -8.22 -18.77 8.82
C MET A 69 -8.70 -17.50 8.10
N MET A 70 -9.20 -17.62 6.88
CA MET A 70 -9.77 -16.51 6.13
C MET A 70 -11.30 -16.52 6.15
N SER A 71 -11.93 -17.65 5.88
CA SER A 71 -13.38 -17.76 5.72
C SER A 71 -14.15 -17.57 7.03
N GLU A 72 -13.64 -18.08 8.17
CA GLU A 72 -14.31 -17.91 9.46
C GLU A 72 -14.37 -16.45 9.93
N PRO A 73 -13.27 -15.68 9.97
CA PRO A 73 -13.37 -14.26 10.30
C PRO A 73 -14.26 -13.48 9.34
N LEU A 74 -14.29 -13.82 8.05
CA LEU A 74 -15.16 -13.18 7.07
C LEU A 74 -16.65 -13.47 7.34
N SER A 75 -16.97 -14.69 7.79
CA SER A 75 -18.35 -15.10 8.08
C SER A 75 -19.00 -14.36 9.25
N LEU A 76 -18.21 -13.69 10.10
CA LEU A 76 -18.70 -12.86 11.19
C LEU A 76 -19.36 -11.55 10.72
N TYR A 77 -19.24 -11.23 9.44
CA TYR A 77 -19.78 -10.00 8.86
C TYR A 77 -20.87 -10.32 7.85
N ASP A 78 -22.08 -9.82 8.07
CA ASP A 78 -23.21 -9.99 7.13
C ASP A 78 -23.01 -9.24 5.81
N ASP A 79 -22.24 -8.18 5.86
CA ASP A 79 -22.03 -7.24 4.76
C ASP A 79 -20.96 -7.76 3.79
N ALA A 80 -21.34 -8.10 2.57
CA ALA A 80 -20.46 -8.63 1.54
C ALA A 80 -19.35 -7.65 1.12
N ASP A 81 -19.61 -6.33 1.11
CA ASP A 81 -18.57 -5.34 0.84
C ASP A 81 -17.50 -5.32 1.93
N ILE A 82 -17.93 -5.46 3.20
CA ILE A 82 -17.01 -5.57 4.33
C ILE A 82 -16.20 -6.85 4.23
N ARG A 83 -16.83 -8.01 3.95
CA ARG A 83 -16.11 -9.29 3.74
C ARG A 83 -15.03 -9.17 2.66
N THR A 84 -15.36 -8.55 1.53
CA THR A 84 -14.41 -8.36 0.43
C THR A 84 -13.26 -7.44 0.82
N MET A 85 -13.55 -6.35 1.53
CA MET A 85 -12.53 -5.44 2.05
C MET A 85 -11.59 -6.15 3.04
N LEU A 86 -12.14 -6.94 3.95
CA LEU A 86 -11.35 -7.68 4.93
C LEU A 86 -10.46 -8.73 4.25
N LEU A 87 -10.97 -9.45 3.24
CA LEU A 87 -10.16 -10.38 2.44
C LEU A 87 -8.98 -9.66 1.78
N MET A 88 -9.22 -8.47 1.21
CA MET A 88 -8.15 -7.64 0.63
C MET A 88 -7.08 -7.30 1.67
N ALA A 89 -7.47 -7.01 2.92
CA ALA A 89 -6.54 -6.71 4.01
C ALA A 89 -5.87 -7.97 4.57
N MET A 90 -6.54 -9.14 4.57
CA MET A 90 -6.00 -10.40 5.08
C MET A 90 -4.78 -10.87 4.29
N MET A 91 -4.76 -10.69 2.98
CA MET A 91 -3.64 -11.14 2.14
C MET A 91 -2.28 -10.58 2.59
N PRO A 92 -2.07 -9.26 2.67
CA PRO A 92 -0.81 -8.70 3.17
C PRO A 92 -0.57 -9.01 4.65
N THR A 93 -1.63 -9.07 5.47
CA THR A 93 -1.51 -9.32 6.91
C THR A 93 -0.98 -10.73 7.17
N ILE A 94 -1.64 -11.75 6.62
CA ILE A 94 -1.25 -13.17 6.78
C ILE A 94 0.09 -13.42 6.10
N GLY A 95 0.27 -12.90 4.87
CA GLY A 95 1.54 -13.02 4.14
C GLY A 95 2.73 -12.45 4.90
N SER A 96 2.53 -11.38 5.68
CA SER A 96 3.61 -10.79 6.49
C SER A 96 4.14 -11.73 7.59
N ALA A 97 3.30 -12.62 8.10
CA ALA A 97 3.69 -13.63 9.08
C ALA A 97 4.55 -14.76 8.48
N MET A 98 4.57 -14.90 7.15
CA MET A 98 5.25 -15.98 6.43
C MET A 98 6.57 -15.49 5.81
N SER A 99 7.44 -14.87 6.60
CA SER A 99 8.65 -14.16 6.12
C SER A 99 9.63 -15.06 5.38
N HIS A 100 9.76 -16.33 5.79
CA HIS A 100 10.74 -17.28 5.22
C HIS A 100 10.14 -18.24 4.18
N VAL A 101 9.05 -17.83 3.53
CA VAL A 101 8.43 -18.56 2.43
C VAL A 101 8.68 -17.81 1.13
N ARG A 102 8.87 -18.51 0.01
CA ARG A 102 9.22 -17.89 -1.28
C ARG A 102 8.29 -18.31 -2.41
N VAL A 103 8.12 -17.41 -3.35
CA VAL A 103 7.48 -17.65 -4.64
C VAL A 103 8.44 -17.28 -5.76
N ARG A 104 8.49 -18.10 -6.82
CA ARG A 104 9.32 -17.82 -7.99
C ARG A 104 8.54 -16.99 -9.01
N HIS A 105 9.11 -15.85 -9.41
CA HIS A 105 8.61 -15.08 -10.54
C HIS A 105 9.78 -14.69 -11.46
N GLY A 106 9.75 -15.18 -12.69
CA GLY A 106 10.92 -15.10 -13.58
C GLY A 106 12.13 -15.84 -12.99
N GLN A 107 13.25 -15.15 -12.88
CA GLN A 107 14.50 -15.72 -12.37
C GLN A 107 14.69 -15.54 -10.86
N ARG A 108 13.84 -14.75 -10.20
CA ARG A 108 14.00 -14.37 -8.78
C ARG A 108 12.99 -15.09 -7.88
N LEU A 109 13.39 -15.24 -6.62
CA LEU A 109 12.52 -15.62 -5.53
C LEU A 109 12.07 -14.35 -4.77
N TYR A 110 10.81 -14.36 -4.35
CA TYR A 110 10.18 -13.23 -3.66
C TYR A 110 9.49 -13.70 -2.39
N SER A 111 9.46 -12.86 -1.38
CA SER A 111 8.63 -13.08 -0.18
C SER A 111 7.15 -12.80 -0.46
N LEU A 112 6.30 -12.97 0.55
CA LEU A 112 4.85 -12.81 0.42
C LEU A 112 4.34 -11.37 0.70
N GLY A 113 5.22 -10.38 0.72
CA GLY A 113 4.85 -8.98 0.95
C GLY A 113 3.96 -8.44 -0.17
N MET A 114 2.76 -7.97 0.17
CA MET A 114 1.76 -7.38 -0.75
C MET A 114 1.37 -5.97 -0.30
N LEU A 115 0.99 -5.12 -1.25
CA LEU A 115 0.58 -3.74 -1.00
C LEU A 115 -0.87 -3.55 -1.43
N ASN A 116 -1.79 -3.43 -0.48
CA ASN A 116 -3.22 -3.37 -0.77
C ASN A 116 -3.86 -2.10 -0.19
N ILE A 117 -4.76 -1.48 -0.96
CA ILE A 117 -5.47 -0.25 -0.57
C ILE A 117 -6.97 -0.45 -0.72
N CYS A 118 -7.72 -0.28 0.37
CA CYS A 118 -9.18 -0.24 0.35
C CYS A 118 -9.66 1.21 0.35
N VAL A 119 -10.40 1.58 -0.70
CA VAL A 119 -10.85 2.95 -0.93
C VAL A 119 -12.35 3.04 -0.72
N GLY A 120 -12.79 3.95 0.13
CA GLY A 120 -14.23 4.13 0.37
C GLY A 120 -14.53 5.47 1.04
N PRO A 121 -15.80 5.92 0.99
CA PRO A 121 -16.19 7.16 1.66
C PRO A 121 -15.97 7.09 3.18
N SER A 122 -16.03 8.23 3.84
CA SER A 122 -16.04 8.27 5.30
C SER A 122 -17.25 7.49 5.85
N ALA A 123 -17.07 6.85 7.01
CA ALA A 123 -18.10 6.02 7.66
C ALA A 123 -18.56 4.78 6.86
N SER A 124 -17.77 4.28 5.89
CA SER A 124 -18.07 3.06 5.12
C SER A 124 -17.70 1.75 5.81
N GLY A 125 -17.36 1.76 7.10
CA GLY A 125 -16.99 0.55 7.86
C GLY A 125 -15.51 0.15 7.77
N LYS A 126 -14.65 0.99 7.17
CA LYS A 126 -13.21 0.69 6.99
C LYS A 126 -12.45 0.37 8.29
N GLY A 127 -12.95 0.80 9.45
CA GLY A 127 -12.33 0.51 10.74
C GLY A 127 -12.16 -0.98 11.05
N CYS A 128 -13.02 -1.85 10.48
CA CYS A 128 -12.92 -3.31 10.66
C CYS A 128 -11.58 -3.91 10.14
N VAL A 129 -10.83 -3.21 9.30
CA VAL A 129 -9.49 -3.64 8.88
C VAL A 129 -8.52 -3.75 10.07
N GLY A 130 -8.79 -2.99 11.16
CA GLY A 130 -8.08 -3.12 12.43
C GLY A 130 -8.18 -4.52 13.05
N ASP A 131 -9.33 -5.20 12.90
CA ASP A 131 -9.54 -6.56 13.39
C ASP A 131 -8.61 -7.53 12.65
N VAL A 132 -8.55 -7.42 11.32
CA VAL A 132 -7.60 -8.19 10.49
C VAL A 132 -6.15 -7.91 10.89
N ALA A 133 -5.78 -6.64 11.07
CA ALA A 133 -4.43 -6.27 11.49
C ALA A 133 -4.06 -6.80 12.89
N SER A 134 -5.04 -7.20 13.70
CA SER A 134 -4.82 -7.82 15.01
C SER A 134 -4.32 -9.26 14.92
N LEU A 135 -4.48 -9.95 13.77
CA LEU A 135 -4.00 -11.33 13.56
C LEU A 135 -2.49 -11.47 13.78
N VAL A 136 -1.71 -10.42 13.53
CA VAL A 136 -0.25 -10.42 13.74
C VAL A 136 0.20 -9.79 15.05
N ASP A 137 -0.72 -9.44 15.96
CA ASP A 137 -0.37 -8.81 17.24
C ASP A 137 0.44 -9.77 18.16
N GLY A 138 0.17 -11.08 18.09
CA GLY A 138 0.96 -12.09 18.80
C GLY A 138 2.43 -12.08 18.37
N ILE A 139 2.66 -12.06 17.06
CA ILE A 139 4.01 -11.98 16.45
C ILE A 139 4.69 -10.67 16.85
N ASN A 140 4.00 -9.55 16.69
CA ASN A 140 4.55 -8.23 17.03
C ASN A 140 4.92 -8.14 18.51
N LYS A 141 4.12 -8.72 19.42
CA LYS A 141 4.41 -8.77 20.85
C LYS A 141 5.73 -9.51 21.12
N ILE A 142 5.89 -10.71 20.55
CA ILE A 142 7.11 -11.52 20.74
C ILE A 142 8.34 -10.76 20.23
N ILE A 143 8.30 -10.21 19.02
CA ILE A 143 9.44 -9.47 18.44
C ILE A 143 9.79 -8.23 19.29
N CYS A 144 8.78 -7.49 19.77
CA CYS A 144 8.99 -6.34 20.63
C CYS A 144 9.60 -6.72 21.99
N GLU A 145 9.18 -7.84 22.58
CA GLU A 145 9.73 -8.36 23.84
C GLU A 145 11.18 -8.82 23.66
N GLU A 146 11.50 -9.58 22.60
CA GLU A 146 12.87 -9.97 22.24
C GLU A 146 13.77 -8.74 22.03
N SER A 147 13.27 -7.74 21.31
CA SER A 147 13.99 -6.48 21.06
C SER A 147 14.24 -5.70 22.34
N ALA A 148 13.25 -5.64 23.24
CA ALA A 148 13.40 -4.98 24.53
C ALA A 148 14.43 -5.69 25.43
N GLN A 149 14.43 -7.03 25.41
CA GLN A 149 15.41 -7.84 26.14
C GLN A 149 16.84 -7.60 25.60
N ALA A 150 17.02 -7.62 24.28
CA ALA A 150 18.32 -7.34 23.66
C ALA A 150 18.86 -5.94 24.03
N MET A 151 17.98 -4.93 24.06
CA MET A 151 18.34 -3.58 24.52
C MET A 151 18.72 -3.54 26.02
N ALA A 152 18.01 -4.29 26.85
CA ALA A 152 18.33 -4.37 28.29
C ALA A 152 19.69 -5.04 28.53
N ASP A 153 19.99 -6.11 27.80
CA ASP A 153 21.26 -6.83 27.90
C ASP A 153 22.42 -6.00 27.33
N HIS A 154 22.19 -5.27 26.23
CA HIS A 154 23.16 -4.28 25.75
C HIS A 154 23.49 -3.23 26.83
N ARG A 155 22.46 -2.64 27.49
CA ARG A 155 22.70 -1.66 28.57
C ARG A 155 23.56 -2.23 29.70
N LYS A 156 23.35 -3.51 30.08
CA LYS A 156 24.16 -4.18 31.08
C LYS A 156 25.62 -4.33 30.62
N ARG A 157 25.85 -4.81 29.37
CA ARG A 157 27.18 -4.96 28.76
C ARG A 157 27.89 -3.62 28.63
N HIS A 158 27.22 -2.61 28.06
CA HIS A 158 27.79 -1.26 27.94
C HIS A 158 28.15 -0.63 29.28
N LYS A 159 27.35 -0.85 30.34
CA LYS A 159 27.68 -0.39 31.68
C LYS A 159 28.94 -1.08 32.24
N ARG A 160 29.15 -2.38 31.95
CA ARG A 160 30.37 -3.11 32.32
C ARG A 160 31.59 -2.56 31.56
N TYR A 161 31.44 -2.40 30.25
CA TYR A 161 32.46 -1.81 29.38
C TYR A 161 32.91 -0.41 29.86
N THR A 162 31.97 0.47 30.12
CA THR A 162 32.23 1.83 30.60
C THR A 162 32.98 1.82 31.97
N ARG A 163 32.55 0.93 32.88
CA ARG A 163 33.25 0.78 34.18
C ARG A 163 34.69 0.33 33.98
N ARG A 164 34.91 -0.69 33.14
CA ARG A 164 36.26 -1.17 32.82
C ARG A 164 37.14 -0.08 32.21
N ASN A 165 36.65 0.63 31.21
CA ASN A 165 37.40 1.71 30.58
C ASN A 165 37.75 2.84 31.55
N ASN A 166 36.84 3.18 32.46
CA ASN A 166 37.14 4.14 33.52
C ASN A 166 38.24 3.63 34.46
N GLN A 167 38.20 2.35 34.85
CA GLN A 167 39.25 1.75 35.70
C GLN A 167 40.60 1.71 34.98
N LEU A 168 40.65 1.33 33.70
CA LEU A 168 41.86 1.36 32.89
C LEU A 168 42.44 2.78 32.76
N ASN A 169 41.58 3.78 32.60
CA ASN A 169 41.97 5.18 32.52
C ASN A 169 42.51 5.70 33.87
N PHE A 170 41.97 5.26 35.02
CA PHE A 170 42.49 5.58 36.35
C PHE A 170 43.84 4.89 36.60
N ALA A 171 43.95 3.59 36.24
CA ALA A 171 45.22 2.87 36.34
C ALA A 171 46.32 3.49 35.46
N ALA A 172 46.00 3.91 34.24
CA ALA A 172 46.94 4.61 33.35
C ALA A 172 47.41 5.97 33.89
N LYS A 173 46.65 6.61 34.78
CA LYS A 173 46.98 7.86 35.46
C LYS A 173 47.75 7.65 36.76
N GLY A 174 48.06 6.39 37.16
CA GLY A 174 48.80 6.05 38.37
C GLY A 174 47.98 6.06 39.67
N ASP A 175 46.66 6.09 39.56
CA ASP A 175 45.73 6.13 40.70
C ASP A 175 45.37 4.69 41.11
N ILE A 176 46.23 4.08 41.99
CA ILE A 176 46.18 2.65 42.34
C ILE A 176 45.04 2.32 43.33
N GLU A 177 44.53 3.32 44.06
CA GLU A 177 43.51 3.10 45.12
C GLU A 177 42.11 2.66 44.56
N HIS A 178 41.86 2.76 43.27
CA HIS A 178 40.60 2.38 42.64
C HIS A 178 40.64 1.09 41.80
N LEU A 179 41.73 0.30 41.92
CA LEU A 179 41.81 -1.03 41.27
C LEU A 179 41.03 -2.06 42.09
N VAL A 180 39.75 -2.21 41.78
CA VAL A 180 38.95 -3.38 42.18
C VAL A 180 39.31 -4.54 41.25
N ASP A 181 39.44 -5.73 41.83
CA ASP A 181 39.88 -7.01 41.28
C ASP A 181 39.72 -7.17 39.76
N VAL A 182 40.85 -7.20 39.03
CA VAL A 182 40.92 -7.27 37.55
C VAL A 182 40.35 -8.59 37.02
N ASN A 183 40.22 -9.63 37.86
CA ASN A 183 39.74 -10.95 37.50
C ASN A 183 38.21 -11.02 37.26
N ASP A 184 37.45 -10.04 37.80
CA ASP A 184 35.99 -9.95 37.56
C ASP A 184 35.64 -9.17 36.27
N ILE A 185 36.65 -8.68 35.54
CA ILE A 185 36.48 -7.88 34.34
C ILE A 185 36.80 -8.75 33.12
N ALA A 186 36.08 -9.87 32.99
CA ALA A 186 36.23 -10.73 31.83
C ALA A 186 35.63 -10.11 30.57
N GLU A 187 36.44 -10.04 29.51
CA GLU A 187 36.16 -10.35 28.13
C GLU A 187 35.55 -9.32 27.18
N GLU A 188 34.96 -8.20 27.55
CA GLU A 188 34.52 -7.22 26.51
C GLU A 188 35.69 -6.24 26.24
N VAL A 189 36.45 -6.52 25.18
CA VAL A 189 37.56 -5.67 24.73
C VAL A 189 37.05 -4.49 23.92
N ASP A 190 35.99 -4.70 23.16
CA ASP A 190 35.39 -3.73 22.27
C ASP A 190 34.07 -3.15 22.82
N GLU A 191 33.76 -1.92 22.42
CA GLU A 191 32.49 -1.29 22.79
C GLU A 191 31.31 -2.08 22.20
N PRO A 192 30.37 -2.57 23.05
CA PRO A 192 29.23 -3.32 22.55
C PRO A 192 28.33 -2.44 21.73
N GLN A 193 28.07 -2.86 20.49
CA GLN A 193 27.15 -2.14 19.59
C GLN A 193 25.71 -2.24 20.08
N ALA A 194 24.99 -1.12 20.00
CA ALA A 194 23.59 -1.07 20.37
C ALA A 194 22.72 -1.83 19.33
N PRO A 195 21.91 -2.81 19.78
CA PRO A 195 21.00 -3.48 18.88
C PRO A 195 19.93 -2.51 18.37
N LEU A 196 19.53 -2.66 17.12
CA LEU A 196 18.42 -1.90 16.55
C LEU A 196 17.09 -2.40 17.11
N ARG A 197 16.15 -1.48 17.30
CA ARG A 197 14.79 -1.83 17.71
C ARG A 197 14.08 -2.55 16.58
N ARG A 198 13.56 -3.75 16.87
CA ARG A 198 12.75 -4.56 15.94
C ARG A 198 11.26 -4.49 16.32
N MET A 199 10.40 -4.54 15.32
CA MET A 199 8.95 -4.71 15.46
C MET A 199 8.36 -5.21 14.15
N HIS A 200 7.40 -6.12 14.23
CA HIS A 200 6.72 -6.65 13.04
C HIS A 200 5.72 -5.63 12.46
N LYS A 201 4.86 -5.09 13.32
CA LYS A 201 3.84 -4.10 12.96
C LYS A 201 4.41 -2.69 13.09
N LEU A 202 4.71 -2.09 11.94
CA LEU A 202 5.33 -0.78 11.89
C LEU A 202 4.33 0.34 12.23
N PRO A 203 4.75 1.43 12.89
CA PRO A 203 3.87 2.54 13.21
C PRO A 203 3.48 3.31 11.95
N ALA A 204 2.18 3.56 11.74
CA ALA A 204 1.68 4.34 10.61
C ALA A 204 2.19 5.81 10.65
N LYS A 205 2.29 6.39 11.85
CA LYS A 205 2.88 7.72 12.08
C LYS A 205 4.37 7.59 12.37
N THR A 206 5.18 7.64 11.32
CA THR A 206 6.63 7.59 11.44
C THR A 206 7.30 8.41 10.34
N THR A 207 8.56 8.76 10.50
CA THR A 207 9.35 9.39 9.43
C THR A 207 9.87 8.31 8.49
N ALA A 208 10.13 8.65 7.22
CA ALA A 208 10.75 7.75 6.27
C ALA A 208 12.07 7.17 6.81
N ALA A 209 12.89 7.99 7.45
CA ALA A 209 14.14 7.56 8.08
C ALA A 209 13.95 6.48 9.14
N ASN A 210 12.97 6.65 10.03
CA ASN A 210 12.70 5.63 11.03
C ASN A 210 12.13 4.36 10.39
N LEU A 211 11.36 4.48 9.30
CA LEU A 211 10.88 3.34 8.54
C LEU A 211 12.04 2.55 7.92
N TYR A 212 13.00 3.24 7.28
CA TYR A 212 14.24 2.60 6.79
C TYR A 212 14.95 1.82 7.89
N ARG A 213 15.15 2.46 9.05
CA ARG A 213 15.82 1.84 10.20
C ARG A 213 15.08 0.59 10.70
N LEU A 214 13.74 0.64 10.77
CA LEU A 214 12.92 -0.49 11.23
C LEU A 214 12.92 -1.64 10.22
N ILE A 215 12.82 -1.37 8.91
CA ILE A 215 12.91 -2.39 7.87
C ILE A 215 14.31 -3.03 7.88
N TYR A 216 15.37 -2.22 7.97
CA TYR A 216 16.73 -2.71 8.10
C TYR A 216 16.92 -3.60 9.33
N ALA A 217 16.39 -3.18 10.48
CA ALA A 217 16.47 -3.94 11.72
C ALA A 217 15.73 -5.28 11.67
N ASN A 218 14.66 -5.38 10.86
CA ASN A 218 13.92 -6.62 10.66
C ASN A 218 14.64 -7.62 9.75
N GLY A 219 15.66 -7.18 8.98
CA GLY A 219 16.44 -8.04 8.10
C GLY A 219 15.56 -8.73 7.06
N ASP A 220 15.65 -10.05 6.97
CA ASP A 220 14.88 -10.88 6.03
C ASP A 220 13.41 -11.06 6.38
N ASN A 221 12.97 -10.54 7.52
CA ASN A 221 11.56 -10.61 7.90
C ASN A 221 10.72 -9.56 7.17
N ILE A 222 9.50 -9.94 6.77
CA ILE A 222 8.54 -9.01 6.18
C ILE A 222 8.06 -8.05 7.27
N SER A 223 8.24 -6.77 7.05
CA SER A 223 7.66 -5.73 7.88
C SER A 223 6.20 -5.51 7.50
N TYR A 224 5.30 -5.32 8.47
CA TYR A 224 3.89 -5.09 8.21
C TYR A 224 3.47 -3.67 8.55
N LEU A 225 2.83 -3.00 7.59
CA LEU A 225 2.36 -1.63 7.73
C LEU A 225 0.82 -1.60 7.62
N HIS A 226 0.15 -1.40 8.76
CA HIS A 226 -1.28 -1.15 8.80
C HIS A 226 -1.55 0.36 8.85
N ILE A 227 -2.30 0.86 7.87
CA ILE A 227 -2.62 2.29 7.73
C ILE A 227 -4.14 2.46 7.74
N PRO A 228 -4.73 2.81 8.88
CA PRO A 228 -6.17 2.98 9.00
C PRO A 228 -6.71 4.18 8.23
N GLU A 229 -5.87 5.19 7.96
CA GLU A 229 -6.22 6.35 7.13
C GLU A 229 -5.01 6.79 6.30
N LEU A 230 -5.12 6.66 5.00
CA LEU A 230 -4.02 6.94 4.06
C LEU A 230 -3.56 8.41 4.08
N ALA A 231 -4.42 9.32 4.51
CA ALA A 231 -4.08 10.72 4.71
C ALA A 231 -2.92 10.93 5.72
N GLU A 232 -2.73 9.99 6.67
CA GLU A 232 -1.61 10.04 7.62
C GLU A 232 -0.25 9.90 6.91
N LEU A 233 -0.17 9.01 5.92
CA LEU A 233 1.02 8.85 5.08
C LEU A 233 1.27 10.06 4.18
N SER A 234 0.22 10.62 3.59
CA SER A 234 0.31 11.81 2.74
C SER A 234 0.83 13.01 3.53
N ALA A 235 0.42 13.15 4.80
CA ALA A 235 0.91 14.21 5.68
C ALA A 235 2.41 14.02 6.02
N ALA A 236 2.85 12.79 6.28
CA ALA A 236 4.26 12.47 6.53
C ALA A 236 5.15 12.71 5.30
N ASN A 237 4.61 12.46 4.10
CA ASN A 237 5.33 12.63 2.83
C ASN A 237 5.54 14.13 2.46
N ARG A 238 4.68 15.05 2.94
CA ARG A 238 4.82 16.50 2.74
C ARG A 238 5.90 17.16 3.59
N GLY A 239 6.33 16.51 4.67
CA GLY A 239 7.45 16.95 5.51
C GLY A 239 8.77 16.51 4.89
N SER A 240 9.54 17.39 4.30
CA SER A 240 10.95 17.37 3.83
C SER A 240 11.55 16.08 3.21
N PHE A 241 10.85 14.95 3.12
CA PHE A 241 11.44 13.67 2.71
C PHE A 241 10.46 12.83 1.89
N GLY A 242 10.52 12.95 0.56
CA GLY A 242 9.80 12.11 -0.41
C GLY A 242 10.16 10.61 -0.41
N ASP A 243 10.81 10.14 0.65
CA ASP A 243 11.44 8.81 0.71
C ASP A 243 10.45 7.65 0.96
N PHE A 244 9.25 7.93 1.48
CA PHE A 244 8.21 6.90 1.64
C PHE A 244 7.82 6.24 0.33
N MET A 245 7.72 7.03 -0.73
CA MET A 245 7.39 6.55 -2.08
C MET A 245 8.42 5.56 -2.59
N TYR A 246 9.71 5.81 -2.36
CA TYR A 246 10.79 4.92 -2.80
C TYR A 246 10.76 3.58 -2.06
N ILE A 247 10.43 3.57 -0.76
CA ILE A 247 10.27 2.33 -0.01
C ILE A 247 9.15 1.46 -0.60
N LEU A 248 7.99 2.07 -0.91
CA LEU A 248 6.85 1.35 -1.48
C LEU A 248 7.11 0.92 -2.93
N LEU A 249 7.83 1.74 -3.70
CA LEU A 249 8.27 1.38 -5.05
C LEU A 249 9.20 0.16 -5.03
N ALA A 250 10.15 0.12 -4.10
CA ALA A 250 11.07 -0.98 -3.94
C ALA A 250 10.40 -2.25 -3.39
N ALA A 251 9.43 -2.10 -2.47
CA ALA A 251 8.80 -3.21 -1.77
C ALA A 251 8.10 -4.23 -2.69
N GLN A 252 7.47 -3.80 -3.78
CA GLN A 252 6.77 -4.73 -4.68
C GLN A 252 7.71 -5.76 -5.32
N ASN A 253 8.91 -5.33 -5.70
CA ASN A 253 9.91 -6.17 -6.37
C ASN A 253 11.08 -6.52 -5.45
N GLU A 254 10.99 -6.21 -4.16
CA GLU A 254 12.04 -6.41 -3.16
C GLU A 254 13.41 -5.86 -3.64
N GLU A 255 13.36 -4.65 -4.20
CA GLU A 255 14.57 -3.97 -4.70
C GLU A 255 15.44 -3.51 -3.53
N GLN A 256 16.74 -3.41 -3.80
CA GLN A 256 17.70 -2.89 -2.84
C GLN A 256 17.44 -1.40 -2.57
N LEU A 257 17.53 -1.01 -1.31
CA LEU A 257 17.49 0.38 -0.88
C LEU A 257 18.73 0.72 -0.09
N HIS A 258 19.36 1.84 -0.44
CA HIS A 258 20.50 2.37 0.27
C HIS A 258 20.22 3.80 0.74
N THR A 259 20.40 4.07 2.01
CA THR A 259 20.26 5.41 2.60
C THR A 259 21.50 5.75 3.38
N GLY A 260 22.17 6.85 2.99
CA GLY A 260 23.29 7.43 3.73
C GLY A 260 22.92 8.83 4.24
N ARG A 261 23.07 9.07 5.54
CA ARG A 261 22.85 10.37 6.18
C ARG A 261 24.14 10.96 6.69
N LYS A 262 24.45 12.20 6.27
CA LYS A 262 25.64 12.91 6.73
C LYS A 262 25.63 13.29 8.22
N THR A 263 24.45 13.40 8.85
CA THR A 263 24.30 13.98 10.20
C THR A 263 24.45 12.98 11.33
N ASP A 264 24.20 11.67 11.10
CA ASP A 264 24.15 10.69 12.19
C ASP A 264 25.05 9.47 11.97
N ASP A 265 25.88 9.49 10.91
CA ASP A 265 26.72 8.34 10.49
C ASP A 265 25.87 7.07 10.26
N GLU A 266 24.56 7.27 9.97
CA GLU A 266 23.60 6.19 9.71
C GLU A 266 23.64 5.83 8.23
N ASP A 267 24.17 4.65 7.93
CA ASP A 267 24.18 4.06 6.59
C ASP A 267 23.47 2.71 6.62
N TYR A 268 22.29 2.64 5.99
CA TYR A 268 21.49 1.42 5.95
C TYR A 268 21.41 0.90 4.51
N LEU A 269 21.98 -0.27 4.28
CA LEU A 269 21.82 -1.03 3.06
C LEU A 269 20.78 -2.14 3.30
N ILE A 270 19.59 -1.99 2.73
CA ILE A 270 18.53 -2.99 2.74
C ILE A 270 18.63 -3.75 1.41
N GLU A 271 19.11 -4.98 1.45
CA GLU A 271 19.30 -5.78 0.24
C GLU A 271 17.96 -6.17 -0.41
N HIS A 272 16.98 -6.51 0.41
CA HIS A 272 15.63 -6.85 -0.01
C HIS A 272 14.59 -6.06 0.78
N THR A 273 13.87 -5.18 0.11
CA THR A 273 12.82 -4.37 0.75
C THR A 273 11.55 -5.20 0.95
N ARG A 274 11.47 -5.95 2.06
CA ARG A 274 10.33 -6.82 2.38
C ARG A 274 9.30 -6.10 3.24
N LEU A 275 8.22 -5.67 2.58
CA LEU A 275 7.14 -4.91 3.21
C LEU A 275 5.78 -5.41 2.73
N ALA A 276 4.87 -5.62 3.67
CA ALA A 276 3.46 -5.84 3.42
C ALA A 276 2.66 -4.65 3.94
N MET A 277 1.61 -4.23 3.23
CA MET A 277 0.79 -3.09 3.62
C MET A 277 -0.70 -3.37 3.42
N ALA A 278 -1.48 -3.10 4.44
CA ALA A 278 -2.93 -2.97 4.36
C ALA A 278 -3.32 -1.54 4.73
N ALA A 279 -3.80 -0.78 3.75
CA ALA A 279 -4.19 0.61 3.93
C ALA A 279 -5.67 0.84 3.62
N THR A 280 -6.28 1.78 4.32
CA THR A 280 -7.62 2.29 3.99
C THR A 280 -7.59 3.80 3.78
N GLY A 281 -8.51 4.31 2.96
CA GLY A 281 -8.59 5.75 2.72
C GLY A 281 -9.82 6.14 1.91
N THR A 282 -9.96 7.44 1.70
CA THR A 282 -10.93 8.03 0.76
C THR A 282 -10.27 8.22 -0.60
N ILE A 283 -11.06 8.43 -1.65
CA ILE A 283 -10.50 8.72 -2.98
C ILE A 283 -9.62 9.98 -2.96
N SER A 284 -9.99 10.97 -2.15
CA SER A 284 -9.20 12.20 -1.98
C SER A 284 -7.84 11.92 -1.31
N SER A 285 -7.79 11.03 -0.29
CA SER A 285 -6.52 10.66 0.34
C SER A 285 -5.65 9.81 -0.58
N VAL A 286 -6.25 8.95 -1.42
CA VAL A 286 -5.51 8.21 -2.46
C VAL A 286 -4.88 9.16 -3.46
N ARG A 287 -5.64 10.17 -3.94
CA ARG A 287 -5.09 11.17 -4.86
C ARG A 287 -3.94 11.96 -4.26
N GLU A 288 -4.08 12.35 -3.00
CA GLU A 288 -3.02 13.09 -2.32
C GLU A 288 -1.76 12.22 -2.14
N PHE A 289 -1.95 10.93 -1.93
CA PHE A 289 -0.88 9.95 -1.77
C PHE A 289 -0.25 9.55 -3.12
N ILE A 290 -1.06 9.40 -4.17
CA ILE A 290 -0.64 9.06 -5.55
C ILE A 290 -1.06 10.22 -6.46
N PRO A 291 -0.29 11.30 -6.52
CA PRO A 291 -0.65 12.48 -7.31
C PRO A 291 -0.55 12.28 -8.81
N ASN A 292 0.22 11.28 -9.25
CA ASN A 292 0.40 10.94 -10.66
C ASN A 292 0.23 9.43 -10.86
N LEU A 293 -0.68 9.04 -11.75
CA LEU A 293 -0.89 7.63 -12.10
C LEU A 293 0.23 7.05 -12.97
N GLU A 294 1.05 7.90 -13.60
CA GLU A 294 2.12 7.50 -14.52
C GLU A 294 3.46 7.23 -13.82
N ASP A 295 3.63 7.59 -12.55
CA ASP A 295 4.88 7.41 -11.81
C ASP A 295 5.20 5.95 -11.43
N GLY A 296 4.29 5.03 -11.77
CA GLY A 296 4.44 3.60 -11.53
C GLY A 296 4.12 3.14 -10.11
N LEU A 297 3.91 4.03 -9.14
CA LEU A 297 3.50 3.67 -7.79
C LEU A 297 2.10 3.07 -7.78
N SER A 298 1.14 3.75 -8.43
CA SER A 298 -0.26 3.33 -8.52
C SER A 298 -0.42 1.88 -9.00
N THR A 299 0.46 1.44 -9.88
CA THR A 299 0.41 0.12 -10.52
C THR A 299 0.93 -1.02 -9.64
N ARG A 300 1.47 -0.71 -8.46
CA ARG A 300 2.01 -1.67 -7.49
C ARG A 300 1.00 -2.11 -6.43
N PHE A 301 -0.10 -1.38 -6.31
CA PHE A 301 -1.15 -1.71 -5.35
C PHE A 301 -2.25 -2.56 -5.98
N LEU A 302 -2.83 -3.44 -5.17
CA LEU A 302 -4.15 -3.98 -5.43
C LEU A 302 -5.18 -3.09 -4.72
N TYR A 303 -6.26 -2.79 -5.43
CA TYR A 303 -7.30 -1.89 -4.93
C TYR A 303 -8.61 -2.62 -4.72
N HIS A 304 -9.34 -2.18 -3.70
CA HIS A 304 -10.76 -2.48 -3.53
C HIS A 304 -11.52 -1.17 -3.31
N ASN A 305 -12.65 -1.01 -4.00
CA ASN A 305 -13.47 0.18 -3.91
C ASN A 305 -14.78 -0.13 -3.18
N LEU A 306 -14.95 0.45 -2.00
CA LEU A 306 -16.15 0.33 -1.19
C LEU A 306 -17.22 1.34 -1.65
N PRO A 307 -18.47 0.92 -1.82
CA PRO A 307 -19.56 1.84 -2.10
C PRO A 307 -19.90 2.71 -0.88
N ALA A 308 -20.62 3.81 -1.15
CA ALA A 308 -21.26 4.57 -0.08
C ALA A 308 -22.41 3.74 0.51
N LYS A 309 -22.46 3.64 1.83
CA LYS A 309 -23.53 2.91 2.51
C LYS A 309 -24.61 3.88 3.03
N SER A 310 -25.85 3.51 2.78
CA SER A 310 -27.03 4.24 3.28
C SER A 310 -27.54 3.70 4.61
N THR A 311 -27.06 2.52 5.05
CA THR A 311 -27.53 1.86 6.26
C THR A 311 -26.55 2.06 7.42
N VAL A 312 -27.10 2.33 8.60
CA VAL A 312 -26.36 2.36 9.86
C VAL A 312 -26.18 0.92 10.34
N ARG A 313 -24.96 0.52 10.65
CA ARG A 313 -24.69 -0.77 11.28
C ARG A 313 -25.26 -0.74 12.71
N GLY A 314 -26.01 -1.77 13.09
CA GLY A 314 -26.48 -1.95 14.46
C GLY A 314 -25.32 -2.16 15.43
N GLU A 315 -25.57 -1.91 16.72
CA GLU A 315 -24.62 -2.28 17.77
C GLU A 315 -24.53 -3.80 17.87
N MET A 316 -23.34 -4.32 18.14
CA MET A 316 -23.15 -5.75 18.40
C MET A 316 -23.64 -6.08 19.81
N ASP A 317 -24.35 -7.21 19.95
CA ASP A 317 -24.61 -7.80 21.26
C ASP A 317 -23.33 -8.48 21.82
N GLU A 318 -23.37 -8.79 23.12
CA GLU A 318 -22.20 -9.38 23.80
C GLU A 318 -21.81 -10.74 23.23
N ALA A 319 -22.78 -11.57 22.83
CA ALA A 319 -22.52 -12.88 22.25
C ALA A 319 -21.79 -12.78 20.91
N THR A 320 -22.20 -11.85 20.06
CA THR A 320 -21.51 -11.54 18.80
C THR A 320 -20.10 -11.01 19.06
N ALA A 321 -19.93 -10.09 20.02
CA ALA A 321 -18.63 -9.55 20.39
C ALA A 321 -17.68 -10.64 20.95
N GLU A 322 -18.21 -11.62 21.69
CA GLU A 322 -17.46 -12.78 22.18
C GLU A 322 -17.02 -13.67 21.02
N ALA A 323 -17.92 -14.00 20.09
CA ALA A 323 -17.57 -14.77 18.89
C ALA A 323 -16.45 -14.12 18.07
N PHE A 324 -16.47 -12.79 17.92
CA PHE A 324 -15.37 -12.06 17.28
C PHE A 324 -14.04 -12.23 18.03
N ARG A 325 -14.04 -12.07 19.34
CA ARG A 325 -12.84 -12.25 20.17
C ARG A 325 -12.26 -13.66 20.03
N ASP A 326 -13.13 -14.66 20.07
CA ASP A 326 -12.73 -16.07 20.01
C ASP A 326 -12.16 -16.43 18.64
N VAL A 327 -12.84 -16.10 17.54
CA VAL A 327 -12.39 -16.42 16.17
C VAL A 327 -11.08 -15.71 15.86
N TYR A 328 -11.00 -14.38 16.07
CA TYR A 328 -9.74 -13.65 15.84
C TYR A 328 -8.63 -14.07 16.81
N GLY A 329 -8.97 -14.41 18.06
CA GLY A 329 -8.03 -14.92 19.07
C GLY A 329 -7.43 -16.27 18.66
N HIS A 330 -8.28 -17.20 18.22
CA HIS A 330 -7.86 -18.52 17.72
C HIS A 330 -6.90 -18.38 16.53
N HIS A 331 -7.31 -17.68 15.47
CA HIS A 331 -6.50 -17.54 14.26
C HIS A 331 -5.21 -16.73 14.47
N ARG A 332 -5.20 -15.76 15.38
CA ARG A 332 -3.98 -15.09 15.86
C ARG A 332 -3.02 -16.08 16.50
N GLY A 333 -3.52 -16.98 17.32
CA GLY A 333 -2.74 -18.05 17.93
C GLY A 333 -2.10 -18.93 16.88
N VAL A 334 -2.91 -19.49 15.98
CA VAL A 334 -2.45 -20.36 14.88
C VAL A 334 -1.41 -19.65 14.00
N LEU A 335 -1.67 -18.42 13.58
CA LEU A 335 -0.74 -17.65 12.74
C LEU A 335 0.58 -17.37 13.47
N THR A 336 0.54 -17.17 14.78
CA THR A 336 1.73 -16.99 15.61
C THR A 336 2.56 -18.28 15.67
N GLU A 337 1.92 -19.46 15.77
CA GLU A 337 2.63 -20.75 15.77
C GLU A 337 3.22 -21.04 14.38
N ILE A 338 2.51 -20.77 13.28
CA ILE A 338 3.05 -20.86 11.90
C ILE A 338 4.30 -19.98 11.76
N TRP A 339 4.25 -18.75 12.26
CA TRP A 339 5.40 -17.84 12.24
C TRP A 339 6.59 -18.39 13.06
N LYS A 340 6.33 -18.97 14.25
CA LYS A 340 7.39 -19.58 15.08
C LYS A 340 8.04 -20.76 14.36
N GLU A 341 7.26 -21.62 13.74
CA GLU A 341 7.77 -22.78 12.99
C GLU A 341 8.63 -22.33 11.80
N LEU A 342 8.26 -21.24 11.13
CA LEU A 342 9.05 -20.67 10.03
C LEU A 342 10.39 -20.07 10.49
N ARG A 343 10.57 -19.75 11.77
CA ARG A 343 11.84 -19.21 12.28
C ARG A 343 13.01 -20.18 12.16
N GLN A 344 12.75 -21.49 12.04
CA GLN A 344 13.83 -22.47 11.78
C GLN A 344 14.58 -22.20 10.46
N PHE A 345 13.99 -21.39 9.58
CA PHE A 345 14.58 -20.98 8.30
C PHE A 345 15.27 -19.62 8.36
N GLU A 346 15.29 -18.94 9.51
CA GLU A 346 16.02 -17.67 9.68
C GLU A 346 17.52 -17.88 9.44
N GLY A 347 18.11 -17.09 8.53
CA GLY A 347 19.52 -17.20 8.13
C GLY A 347 19.86 -18.36 7.20
N LYS A 348 18.85 -19.09 6.68
CA LYS A 348 19.06 -20.10 5.65
C LYS A 348 19.18 -19.47 4.26
N GLU A 349 19.88 -20.18 3.37
CA GLU A 349 19.98 -19.78 1.96
C GLU A 349 18.62 -19.88 1.26
N GLU A 350 18.40 -19.07 0.22
CA GLU A 350 17.10 -18.98 -0.46
C GLU A 350 16.61 -20.32 -1.06
N ASP A 351 17.51 -21.21 -1.44
CA ASP A 351 17.19 -22.52 -1.99
C ASP A 351 16.74 -23.54 -0.92
N GLU A 352 17.05 -23.27 0.35
CA GLU A 352 16.61 -24.05 1.50
C GLU A 352 15.24 -23.61 2.05
N LEU A 353 14.65 -22.54 1.52
CA LEU A 353 13.40 -21.98 2.04
C LEU A 353 12.17 -22.70 1.43
N PRO A 354 11.09 -22.84 2.21
CA PRO A 354 9.81 -23.32 1.69
C PRO A 354 9.33 -22.47 0.51
N ARG A 355 8.89 -23.11 -0.57
CA ARG A 355 8.52 -22.41 -1.81
C ARG A 355 7.33 -23.02 -2.53
N LEU A 356 6.62 -22.14 -3.24
CA LEU A 356 5.54 -22.54 -4.14
C LEU A 356 6.13 -23.17 -5.41
N ILE A 357 5.60 -24.34 -5.75
CA ILE A 357 5.88 -25.02 -7.00
C ILE A 357 4.64 -24.91 -7.90
N ILE A 358 4.83 -24.30 -9.04
CA ILE A 358 3.83 -24.22 -10.11
C ILE A 358 4.24 -25.21 -11.19
N SER A 359 3.35 -26.16 -11.55
CA SER A 359 3.63 -27.13 -12.62
C SER A 359 3.75 -26.42 -13.99
N ASP A 360 4.33 -27.11 -14.97
CA ASP A 360 4.44 -26.58 -16.32
C ASP A 360 3.07 -26.33 -16.96
N GLU A 361 2.11 -27.19 -16.69
CA GLU A 361 0.72 -27.04 -17.14
C GLU A 361 0.06 -25.82 -16.51
N GLN A 362 0.17 -25.66 -15.19
CA GLN A 362 -0.32 -24.48 -14.48
C GLN A 362 0.34 -23.18 -14.98
N ARG A 363 1.63 -23.23 -15.29
CA ARG A 363 2.36 -22.07 -15.84
C ARG A 363 1.84 -21.67 -17.20
N LEU A 364 1.65 -22.63 -18.11
CA LEU A 364 1.06 -22.38 -19.43
C LEU A 364 -0.35 -21.83 -19.32
N TYR A 365 -1.16 -22.36 -18.40
CA TYR A 365 -2.49 -21.89 -18.11
C TYR A 365 -2.49 -20.42 -17.61
N ILE A 366 -1.62 -20.09 -16.66
CA ILE A 366 -1.45 -18.71 -16.16
C ILE A 366 -0.99 -17.78 -17.29
N ASP A 367 -0.03 -18.21 -18.13
CA ASP A 367 0.47 -17.41 -19.24
C ASP A 367 -0.64 -17.07 -20.25
N GLU A 368 -1.45 -18.06 -20.59
CA GLU A 368 -2.59 -17.86 -21.48
C GLU A 368 -3.63 -16.96 -20.87
N TYR A 369 -3.99 -17.19 -19.60
CA TYR A 369 -4.93 -16.33 -18.87
C TYR A 369 -4.50 -14.85 -18.88
N TYR A 370 -3.24 -14.56 -18.55
CA TYR A 370 -2.74 -13.17 -18.55
C TYR A 370 -2.72 -12.55 -19.95
N ARG A 371 -2.45 -13.33 -21.00
CA ARG A 371 -2.51 -12.88 -22.38
C ARG A 371 -3.94 -12.47 -22.76
N GLN A 372 -4.91 -13.30 -22.41
CA GLN A 372 -6.32 -13.05 -22.64
C GLN A 372 -6.84 -11.89 -21.78
N LEU A 373 -6.44 -11.81 -20.50
CA LEU A 373 -6.81 -10.71 -19.62
C LEU A 373 -6.35 -9.34 -20.15
N VAL A 374 -5.11 -9.24 -20.63
CA VAL A 374 -4.61 -8.01 -21.26
C VAL A 374 -5.43 -7.65 -22.49
N SER A 375 -5.72 -8.63 -23.37
CA SER A 375 -6.52 -8.40 -24.57
C SER A 375 -7.95 -8.00 -24.24
N PHE A 376 -8.59 -8.70 -23.31
CA PHE A 376 -9.96 -8.43 -22.88
C PHE A 376 -10.09 -7.01 -22.29
N ILE A 377 -9.23 -6.63 -21.35
CA ILE A 377 -9.29 -5.30 -20.73
C ILE A 377 -8.97 -4.20 -21.75
N SER A 378 -8.05 -4.42 -22.67
CA SER A 378 -7.73 -3.44 -23.73
C SER A 378 -8.91 -3.21 -24.67
N LEU A 379 -9.73 -4.22 -24.92
CA LEU A 379 -10.91 -4.11 -25.76
C LEU A 379 -12.12 -3.51 -25.03
N THR A 380 -12.34 -3.92 -23.79
CA THR A 380 -13.54 -3.51 -23.02
C THR A 380 -13.36 -2.16 -22.31
N LEU A 381 -12.13 -1.78 -22.00
CA LEU A 381 -11.77 -0.57 -21.26
C LEU A 381 -10.63 0.20 -21.97
N PRO A 382 -10.79 0.59 -23.26
CA PRO A 382 -9.70 1.09 -24.10
C PRO A 382 -9.04 2.38 -23.59
N ASP A 383 -9.78 3.22 -22.87
CA ASP A 383 -9.28 4.49 -22.33
C ASP A 383 -8.45 4.33 -21.05
N ARG A 384 -8.20 3.08 -20.63
CA ARG A 384 -7.56 2.77 -19.35
C ARG A 384 -6.30 1.96 -19.58
N ASP A 385 -5.15 2.57 -19.32
CA ASP A 385 -3.89 1.82 -19.34
C ASP A 385 -3.78 0.96 -18.06
N LEU A 386 -4.36 -0.24 -18.13
CA LEU A 386 -4.26 -1.26 -17.08
C LEU A 386 -3.21 -2.33 -17.36
N ARG A 387 -2.46 -2.22 -18.46
CA ARG A 387 -1.45 -3.22 -18.83
C ARG A 387 -0.40 -3.39 -17.73
N ALA A 388 0.12 -2.29 -17.19
CA ALA A 388 1.14 -2.34 -16.15
C ALA A 388 0.62 -2.93 -14.83
N PRO A 389 -0.55 -2.55 -14.27
CA PRO A 389 -1.14 -3.23 -13.13
C PRO A 389 -1.37 -4.72 -13.37
N ILE A 390 -1.91 -5.12 -14.53
CA ILE A 390 -2.15 -6.53 -14.88
C ILE A 390 -0.85 -7.33 -14.82
N LEU A 391 0.19 -6.87 -15.51
CA LEU A 391 1.45 -7.62 -15.57
C LEU A 391 2.12 -7.72 -14.18
N ARG A 392 2.02 -6.67 -13.36
CA ARG A 392 2.54 -6.68 -11.97
C ARG A 392 1.70 -7.52 -11.02
N SER A 393 0.41 -7.69 -11.27
CA SER A 393 -0.45 -8.52 -10.43
C SER A 393 -0.08 -10.00 -10.44
N ARG A 394 0.68 -10.46 -11.43
CA ARG A 394 1.13 -11.86 -11.51
C ARG A 394 1.98 -12.29 -10.32
N LEU A 395 2.87 -11.43 -9.85
CA LEU A 395 3.62 -11.71 -8.62
C LEU A 395 2.68 -11.80 -7.41
N ASN A 396 1.68 -10.92 -7.33
CA ASN A 396 0.66 -10.98 -6.27
C ASN A 396 -0.19 -12.27 -6.35
N LEU A 397 -0.50 -12.76 -7.56
CA LEU A 397 -1.14 -14.07 -7.73
C LEU A 397 -0.32 -15.17 -7.04
N TYR A 398 0.97 -15.27 -7.33
CA TYR A 398 1.83 -16.31 -6.73
C TYR A 398 1.92 -16.17 -5.20
N ARG A 399 2.01 -14.93 -4.69
CA ARG A 399 1.99 -14.63 -3.26
C ARG A 399 0.71 -15.12 -2.59
N MET A 400 -0.46 -14.83 -3.17
CA MET A 400 -1.75 -15.30 -2.66
C MET A 400 -1.87 -16.83 -2.70
N LEU A 401 -1.48 -17.45 -3.81
CA LEU A 401 -1.52 -18.90 -3.94
C LEU A 401 -0.65 -19.61 -2.90
N MET A 402 0.52 -19.05 -2.59
CA MET A 402 1.38 -19.60 -1.54
C MET A 402 0.76 -19.42 -0.15
N ILE A 403 0.16 -18.27 0.15
CA ILE A 403 -0.56 -18.06 1.41
C ILE A 403 -1.66 -19.13 1.56
N ILE A 404 -2.48 -19.32 0.52
CA ILE A 404 -3.54 -20.33 0.52
C ILE A 404 -2.97 -21.74 0.68
N ALA A 405 -1.90 -22.09 -0.04
CA ALA A 405 -1.27 -23.41 0.04
C ALA A 405 -0.73 -23.73 1.46
N VAL A 406 -0.13 -22.73 2.12
CA VAL A 406 0.32 -22.89 3.52
C VAL A 406 -0.87 -23.11 4.45
N LEU A 407 -1.93 -22.34 4.30
CA LEU A 407 -3.13 -22.48 5.14
C LEU A 407 -3.86 -23.81 4.88
N ARG A 408 -3.94 -24.26 3.62
CA ARG A 408 -4.51 -25.59 3.27
C ARG A 408 -3.72 -26.72 3.92
N ARG A 409 -2.39 -26.66 3.84
CA ARG A 409 -1.54 -27.68 4.48
C ARG A 409 -1.77 -27.71 6.00
N TYR A 410 -1.93 -26.56 6.64
CA TYR A 410 -2.30 -26.51 8.05
C TYR A 410 -3.64 -27.19 8.32
N GLU A 411 -4.67 -26.95 7.51
CA GLU A 411 -5.99 -27.58 7.64
C GLU A 411 -5.92 -29.10 7.45
N GLU A 412 -5.16 -29.55 6.46
CA GLU A 412 -4.98 -31.00 6.17
C GLU A 412 -4.22 -31.73 7.29
N GLN A 413 -3.21 -31.06 7.86
CA GLN A 413 -2.37 -31.68 8.89
C GLN A 413 -2.98 -31.51 10.30
N GLY A 414 -3.76 -30.48 10.55
CA GLY A 414 -4.39 -30.16 11.83
C GLY A 414 -3.43 -29.68 12.92
N CYS A 415 -2.14 -29.51 12.62
CA CYS A 415 -1.13 -28.97 13.53
C CYS A 415 -0.05 -28.23 12.74
N VAL A 416 0.74 -27.40 13.44
CA VAL A 416 1.82 -26.61 12.82
C VAL A 416 3.15 -27.34 12.84
N GLU A 417 3.37 -28.23 13.81
CA GLU A 417 4.63 -28.95 13.98
C GLU A 417 4.98 -29.80 12.76
N GLY A 418 6.18 -29.59 12.21
CA GLY A 418 6.66 -30.31 11.04
C GLY A 418 5.99 -29.93 9.71
N MET A 419 5.12 -28.94 9.68
CA MET A 419 4.37 -28.51 8.50
C MET A 419 5.28 -28.10 7.34
N PHE A 420 6.49 -27.65 7.64
CA PHE A 420 7.50 -27.24 6.66
C PHE A 420 8.63 -28.25 6.47
N ALA A 421 8.48 -29.50 6.96
CA ALA A 421 9.44 -30.58 6.71
C ALA A 421 9.57 -30.86 5.20
N GLU A 422 8.46 -30.80 4.47
CA GLU A 422 8.45 -30.73 3.02
C GLU A 422 8.41 -29.26 2.60
N GLN A 423 9.50 -28.80 1.98
CA GLN A 423 9.68 -27.39 1.61
C GLN A 423 8.93 -26.99 0.34
N HIS A 424 8.32 -27.93 -0.37
CA HIS A 424 7.59 -27.69 -1.60
C HIS A 424 6.08 -27.64 -1.35
N PHE A 425 5.46 -26.57 -1.78
CA PHE A 425 4.02 -26.35 -1.69
C PHE A 425 3.42 -26.35 -3.09
N SER A 426 2.44 -27.18 -3.33
CA SER A 426 1.67 -27.24 -4.58
C SER A 426 0.33 -26.50 -4.41
N VAL A 427 -0.24 -26.10 -5.52
CA VAL A 427 -1.54 -25.43 -5.59
C VAL A 427 -2.54 -26.35 -6.25
N SER A 428 -3.72 -26.47 -5.66
CA SER A 428 -4.84 -27.14 -6.31
C SER A 428 -5.33 -26.36 -7.53
N GLU A 429 -5.95 -27.05 -8.48
CA GLU A 429 -6.56 -26.39 -9.63
C GLU A 429 -7.66 -25.40 -9.21
N ALA A 430 -8.44 -25.75 -8.17
CA ALA A 430 -9.48 -24.89 -7.62
C ALA A 430 -8.91 -23.59 -7.04
N ASP A 431 -7.84 -23.68 -6.24
CA ASP A 431 -7.19 -22.49 -5.66
C ASP A 431 -6.51 -21.63 -6.74
N LEU A 432 -5.94 -22.26 -7.78
CA LEU A 432 -5.39 -21.54 -8.92
C LEU A 432 -6.47 -20.74 -9.66
N LYS A 433 -7.58 -21.36 -9.99
CA LYS A 433 -8.73 -20.71 -10.66
C LYS A 433 -9.31 -19.59 -9.79
N TRP A 434 -9.42 -19.85 -8.49
CA TRP A 434 -9.83 -18.82 -7.53
C TRP A 434 -8.88 -17.61 -7.57
N GLY A 435 -7.58 -17.82 -7.49
CA GLY A 435 -6.58 -16.74 -7.51
C GLY A 435 -6.65 -15.92 -8.78
N LEU A 436 -6.83 -16.56 -9.94
CA LEU A 436 -6.98 -15.87 -11.23
C LEU A 436 -8.26 -15.04 -11.28
N ALA A 437 -9.40 -15.57 -10.81
CA ALA A 437 -10.65 -14.82 -10.72
C ALA A 437 -10.54 -13.62 -9.76
N TYR A 438 -9.85 -13.79 -8.64
CA TYR A 438 -9.61 -12.71 -7.69
C TYR A 438 -8.70 -11.61 -8.27
N ILE A 439 -7.66 -11.96 -9.02
CA ILE A 439 -6.84 -10.97 -9.75
C ILE A 439 -7.68 -10.20 -10.76
N PHE A 440 -8.53 -10.87 -11.52
CA PHE A 440 -9.43 -10.20 -12.43
C PHE A 440 -10.32 -9.18 -11.70
N TYR A 441 -10.94 -9.60 -10.61
CA TYR A 441 -11.72 -8.72 -9.75
C TYR A 441 -10.90 -7.48 -9.31
N CYS A 442 -9.69 -7.68 -8.82
CA CYS A 442 -8.81 -6.58 -8.41
C CYS A 442 -8.49 -5.62 -9.57
N MET A 443 -8.34 -6.13 -10.81
CA MET A 443 -8.06 -5.28 -11.98
C MET A 443 -9.27 -4.43 -12.35
N VAL A 444 -10.47 -4.98 -12.23
CA VAL A 444 -11.72 -4.21 -12.43
C VAL A 444 -11.85 -3.12 -11.37
N GLN A 445 -11.58 -3.45 -10.10
CA GLN A 445 -11.58 -2.45 -9.02
C GLN A 445 -10.52 -1.36 -9.23
N THR A 446 -9.33 -1.73 -9.67
CA THR A 446 -8.25 -0.79 -10.04
C THR A 446 -8.72 0.17 -11.12
N SER A 447 -9.39 -0.34 -12.15
CA SER A 447 -9.96 0.45 -13.25
C SER A 447 -10.95 1.50 -12.71
N THR A 448 -11.83 1.10 -11.81
CA THR A 448 -12.82 1.99 -11.18
C THR A 448 -12.15 3.11 -10.38
N ILE A 449 -11.10 2.78 -9.61
CA ILE A 449 -10.34 3.78 -8.86
C ILE A 449 -9.63 4.75 -9.80
N TYR A 450 -9.00 4.27 -10.87
CA TYR A 450 -8.33 5.13 -11.85
C TYR A 450 -9.30 6.10 -12.52
N ASP A 451 -10.51 5.64 -12.85
CA ASP A 451 -11.55 6.53 -13.40
C ASP A 451 -11.97 7.61 -12.43
N ARG A 452 -12.18 7.24 -11.16
CA ARG A 452 -12.53 8.22 -10.13
C ARG A 452 -11.43 9.26 -9.92
N LEU A 453 -10.17 8.84 -9.91
CA LEU A 453 -9.03 9.75 -9.79
C LEU A 453 -8.94 10.72 -10.98
N ARG A 454 -9.19 10.22 -12.22
CA ARG A 454 -9.18 11.06 -13.44
C ARG A 454 -10.38 12.00 -13.53
N ARG A 455 -11.59 11.57 -13.12
CA ARG A 455 -12.81 12.42 -13.15
C ARG A 455 -12.67 13.59 -12.19
N GLU A 456 -12.28 13.35 -10.97
CA GLU A 456 -12.07 14.41 -9.99
C GLU A 456 -10.90 15.35 -10.36
N GLU A 457 -9.91 14.89 -11.14
CA GLU A 457 -8.88 15.75 -11.72
C GLU A 457 -9.45 16.73 -12.76
N LYS A 458 -10.47 16.29 -13.52
CA LYS A 458 -11.18 17.16 -14.49
C LYS A 458 -12.17 18.09 -13.82
N GLU A 459 -12.75 17.69 -12.70
CA GLU A 459 -13.72 18.48 -11.92
C GLU A 459 -13.07 19.45 -10.94
N GLU A 460 -11.82 19.23 -10.52
CA GLU A 460 -11.08 20.29 -9.85
C GLU A 460 -10.93 21.44 -10.86
N PRO A 461 -11.51 22.64 -10.60
CA PRO A 461 -11.21 23.80 -11.41
C PRO A 461 -9.69 23.89 -11.38
N LYS A 462 -9.04 23.79 -12.54
CA LYS A 462 -7.60 24.04 -12.66
C LYS A 462 -7.36 25.26 -11.80
N ARG A 463 -6.68 25.12 -10.67
CA ARG A 463 -6.21 26.25 -9.92
C ARG A 463 -5.35 27.00 -10.90
N THR A 464 -5.97 27.86 -11.66
CA THR A 464 -5.29 28.83 -12.48
C THR A 464 -4.48 29.62 -11.46
N CYS A 465 -3.21 29.24 -11.31
CA CYS A 465 -2.23 30.04 -10.62
C CYS A 465 -2.08 31.32 -11.46
N ILE A 466 -3.14 32.14 -11.45
CA ILE A 466 -3.08 33.46 -12.03
C ILE A 466 -2.00 34.17 -11.24
N SER A 467 -0.93 34.53 -11.92
CA SER A 467 0.15 35.26 -11.27
C SER A 467 -0.45 36.49 -10.61
N PRO A 468 0.05 36.95 -9.44
CA PRO A 468 -0.44 38.16 -8.79
C PRO A 468 -0.51 39.35 -9.74
N LEU A 469 0.42 39.41 -10.69
CA LEU A 469 0.47 40.48 -11.70
C LEU A 469 -0.68 40.38 -12.70
N ALA A 470 -0.96 39.18 -13.23
CA ALA A 470 -2.08 38.94 -14.15
C ALA A 470 -3.43 39.22 -13.46
N PHE A 471 -3.55 38.85 -12.19
CA PHE A 471 -4.76 39.13 -11.40
C PHE A 471 -5.02 40.66 -11.30
N VAL A 472 -3.99 41.43 -10.97
CA VAL A 472 -4.13 42.89 -10.83
C VAL A 472 -4.42 43.57 -12.18
N GLN A 473 -3.95 43.03 -13.30
CA GLN A 473 -4.27 43.57 -14.63
C GLN A 473 -5.79 43.54 -14.92
N LEU A 474 -6.54 42.62 -14.36
CA LEU A 474 -7.98 42.52 -14.52
C LEU A 474 -8.78 43.47 -13.62
N LEU A 475 -8.16 44.09 -12.63
CA LEU A 475 -8.80 45.07 -11.75
C LEU A 475 -8.85 46.48 -12.40
N PRO A 476 -9.74 47.37 -11.98
CA PRO A 476 -9.74 48.79 -12.40
C PRO A 476 -8.43 49.48 -12.07
N LEU A 477 -8.18 50.65 -12.70
CA LEU A 477 -6.97 51.47 -12.44
C LEU A 477 -6.86 51.84 -10.95
N GLN A 478 -7.98 52.14 -10.33
CA GLN A 478 -8.11 52.36 -8.89
C GLN A 478 -9.21 51.46 -8.35
N PHE A 479 -8.93 50.73 -7.27
CA PHE A 479 -9.86 49.76 -6.73
C PHE A 479 -9.76 49.63 -5.21
N ALA A 480 -10.87 49.21 -4.59
CA ALA A 480 -10.92 48.83 -3.18
C ALA A 480 -10.58 47.35 -2.97
N THR A 481 -10.10 47.00 -1.76
CA THR A 481 -9.86 45.59 -1.39
C THR A 481 -11.09 44.71 -1.64
N ALA A 482 -12.30 45.22 -1.33
CA ALA A 482 -13.54 44.47 -1.52
C ALA A 482 -13.78 44.10 -3.00
N VAL A 483 -13.46 44.99 -3.94
CA VAL A 483 -13.55 44.75 -5.38
C VAL A 483 -12.56 43.68 -5.81
N ALA A 484 -11.34 43.73 -5.30
CA ALA A 484 -10.31 42.74 -5.60
C ALA A 484 -10.68 41.36 -5.00
N VAL A 485 -11.27 41.31 -3.81
CA VAL A 485 -11.74 40.07 -3.19
C VAL A 485 -12.88 39.46 -4.00
N LYS A 486 -13.90 40.25 -4.37
CA LYS A 486 -15.01 39.76 -5.19
C LYS A 486 -14.52 39.21 -6.54
N GLN A 487 -13.64 39.92 -7.23
CA GLN A 487 -13.04 39.49 -8.48
C GLN A 487 -12.19 38.23 -8.29
N GLY A 488 -11.51 38.10 -7.15
CA GLY A 488 -10.75 36.92 -6.79
C GLY A 488 -11.65 35.71 -6.55
N GLU A 489 -12.77 35.88 -5.84
CA GLU A 489 -13.76 34.83 -5.60
C GLU A 489 -14.37 34.31 -6.91
N GLU A 490 -14.73 35.18 -7.84
CA GLU A 490 -15.21 34.84 -9.18
C GLU A 490 -14.16 34.00 -9.97
N MET A 491 -12.88 34.14 -9.63
CA MET A 491 -11.76 33.41 -10.23
C MET A 491 -11.27 32.22 -9.38
N GLY A 492 -11.98 31.86 -8.31
CA GLY A 492 -11.61 30.77 -7.41
C GLY A 492 -10.41 31.07 -6.48
N ILE A 493 -10.00 32.33 -6.34
CA ILE A 493 -8.90 32.77 -5.46
C ILE A 493 -9.47 33.12 -4.09
N LYS A 494 -9.03 32.44 -3.03
CA LYS A 494 -9.47 32.72 -1.66
C LYS A 494 -9.08 34.13 -1.21
N GLU A 495 -9.93 34.80 -0.44
CA GLU A 495 -9.72 36.14 0.08
C GLU A 495 -8.32 36.35 0.70
N ARG A 496 -7.86 35.39 1.50
CA ARG A 496 -6.51 35.45 2.11
C ARG A 496 -5.39 35.52 1.07
N ALA A 497 -5.52 34.81 -0.05
CA ALA A 497 -4.56 34.83 -1.14
C ALA A 497 -4.62 36.16 -1.91
N VAL A 498 -5.83 36.69 -2.17
CA VAL A 498 -6.00 38.01 -2.77
C VAL A 498 -5.30 39.09 -1.93
N ARG A 499 -5.53 39.10 -0.62
CA ARG A 499 -4.87 40.06 0.30
C ARG A 499 -3.35 39.89 0.31
N HIS A 500 -2.85 38.70 0.17
CA HIS A 500 -1.40 38.41 0.04
C HIS A 500 -0.86 38.95 -1.30
N HIS A 501 -1.57 38.70 -2.42
CA HIS A 501 -1.20 39.26 -3.74
C HIS A 501 -1.09 40.79 -3.72
N LEU A 502 -2.08 41.48 -3.13
CA LEU A 502 -2.05 42.93 -3.04
C LEU A 502 -0.86 43.44 -2.22
N ARG A 503 -0.51 42.80 -1.10
CA ARG A 503 0.69 43.16 -0.32
C ARG A 503 1.97 42.95 -1.12
N THR A 504 2.11 41.81 -1.77
CA THR A 504 3.29 41.49 -2.58
C THR A 504 3.48 42.48 -3.73
N LEU A 505 2.39 42.88 -4.38
CA LEU A 505 2.43 43.80 -5.50
C LEU A 505 2.69 45.26 -5.05
N CYS A 506 2.23 45.65 -3.85
CA CYS A 506 2.63 46.92 -3.24
C CYS A 506 4.13 46.97 -2.96
N VAL A 507 4.70 45.91 -2.35
CA VAL A 507 6.13 45.84 -2.06
C VAL A 507 6.97 45.86 -3.35
N LYS A 508 6.49 45.22 -4.41
CA LYS A 508 7.15 45.22 -5.72
C LYS A 508 6.91 46.50 -6.56
N GLY A 509 6.10 47.46 -6.07
CA GLY A 509 5.84 48.72 -6.73
C GLY A 509 4.96 48.67 -7.98
N TYR A 510 4.16 47.60 -8.16
CA TYR A 510 3.17 47.47 -9.25
C TYR A 510 1.85 48.16 -8.95
N ILE A 511 1.52 48.27 -7.66
CA ILE A 511 0.39 49.03 -7.15
C ILE A 511 0.85 49.90 -5.98
N GLU A 512 0.20 51.04 -5.77
CA GLU A 512 0.41 51.89 -4.60
C GLU A 512 -0.86 51.94 -3.74
N ARG A 513 -0.69 52.01 -2.45
CA ARG A 513 -1.80 52.14 -1.49
C ARG A 513 -2.10 53.62 -1.27
N LEU A 514 -3.26 54.07 -1.73
CA LEU A 514 -3.68 55.46 -1.58
C LEU A 514 -4.19 55.77 -0.17
N ARG A 515 -4.97 54.85 0.40
CA ARG A 515 -5.47 54.84 1.78
C ARG A 515 -5.80 53.45 2.23
N GLN A 516 -6.23 53.27 3.45
CA GLN A 516 -6.55 51.92 3.96
C GLN A 516 -7.61 51.24 3.07
N GLY A 517 -7.22 50.11 2.49
CA GLY A 517 -8.09 49.28 1.64
C GLY A 517 -8.31 49.81 0.22
N VAL A 518 -7.64 50.86 -0.24
CA VAL A 518 -7.75 51.44 -1.61
C VAL A 518 -6.37 51.46 -2.26
N TYR A 519 -6.30 50.98 -3.47
CA TYR A 519 -5.08 50.82 -4.25
C TYR A 519 -5.22 51.46 -5.63
N ARG A 520 -4.08 51.85 -6.22
CA ARG A 520 -3.98 52.35 -7.59
C ARG A 520 -2.85 51.61 -8.31
N LYS A 521 -3.05 51.25 -9.58
CA LYS A 521 -2.01 50.70 -10.44
C LYS A 521 -0.95 51.73 -10.75
N VAL A 522 0.33 51.38 -10.66
CA VAL A 522 1.43 52.29 -11.00
C VAL A 522 1.66 52.27 -12.50
N THR A 523 1.49 53.40 -13.14
CA THR A 523 1.77 53.61 -14.56
C THR A 523 3.16 54.23 -14.72
N ARG A 524 4.08 53.54 -15.39
CA ARG A 524 5.41 54.05 -15.74
C ARG A 524 5.41 54.59 -17.18
N ARG A 525 5.92 55.77 -17.41
CA ARG A 525 6.24 56.29 -18.75
C ARG A 525 7.58 55.70 -19.19
N ILE A 526 7.58 54.88 -20.22
CA ILE A 526 8.78 54.39 -20.88
C ILE A 526 8.74 54.92 -22.31
N ASN A 527 9.74 55.72 -22.69
CA ASN A 527 9.90 56.32 -24.03
C ASN A 527 8.65 57.07 -24.54
N GLY A 528 8.07 57.96 -23.73
CA GLY A 528 6.98 58.81 -24.15
C GLY A 528 5.61 58.16 -24.32
N LYS A 529 5.50 56.82 -24.23
CA LYS A 529 4.23 56.08 -24.25
C LYS A 529 3.87 55.60 -22.85
N ILE A 530 2.60 55.80 -22.47
CA ILE A 530 2.06 55.29 -21.21
C ILE A 530 1.91 53.78 -21.37
N ARG A 531 2.75 52.99 -20.72
CA ARG A 531 2.54 51.54 -20.53
C ARG A 531 2.23 51.30 -19.07
N GLN A 532 1.20 50.51 -18.81
CA GLN A 532 1.00 49.95 -17.46
C GLN A 532 2.23 49.11 -17.12
N ALA A 533 2.74 49.26 -15.91
CA ALA A 533 3.81 48.40 -15.45
C ALA A 533 3.30 46.95 -15.49
N ALA A 534 3.87 46.18 -16.40
CA ALA A 534 3.50 44.80 -16.65
C ALA A 534 3.86 43.91 -15.46
#